data_c1c1a76890cfd0c8badfab5ff932ee89
#
_entry.id   c1c1a76890cfd0c8badfab5ff932ee89
#
_cell.length_a   1.000
_cell.length_b   1.000
_cell.length_c   1.000
_cell.angle_alpha   90.00
_cell.angle_beta   90.00
_cell.angle_gamma   90.00
#
_symmetry.space_group_name_H-M   'P 1'
#
loop_
_entity.id
_entity.type
_entity.pdbx_description
1 polymer ?
#
loop_
_entity_poly.entity_id
_entity_poly.type
_entity_poly.pdbx_seq_one_letter_code
_entity_poly.pdbx_strand_id
1 'polypeptide(L)'
;MKQFMTGMILSLILMASACGKTEPLPSDGRLTGVWVHETTGTDTIDFDEFPTMSGEAAFVLKRGTEVRNGLTLPKYGSDIYQFEVKGDSMYLHPTLSSNSRAIPCYFKMSANGRSFQIGAFAPFVEGKKVHTFKKIK
;
A
#
# COMPACT_ATOMS: atom_id res chain seq x y z
N MET A 1 66.83 12.84 23.61
CA MET A 1 66.95 11.85 22.55
C MET A 1 65.76 10.92 22.58
N LYS A 2 65.21 10.65 21.42
CA LYS A 2 64.06 9.74 21.08
C LYS A 2 62.68 10.29 21.32
N GLN A 3 62.20 10.86 20.20
CA GLN A 3 60.80 11.16 19.91
C GLN A 3 59.99 9.87 19.87
N PHE A 4 58.87 9.87 20.53
CA PHE A 4 57.78 8.93 20.22
C PHE A 4 56.62 9.73 19.65
N MET A 5 56.53 9.68 18.32
CA MET A 5 55.34 10.09 17.60
C MET A 5 54.23 9.05 17.90
N THR A 6 53.30 9.43 18.72
CA THR A 6 52.09 8.65 18.90
C THR A 6 51.09 9.11 17.85
N GLY A 7 50.96 8.31 16.81
CA GLY A 7 49.99 8.52 15.75
C GLY A 7 48.55 8.43 16.32
N MET A 8 47.89 9.55 16.29
CA MET A 8 46.46 9.66 16.59
C MET A 8 45.69 9.10 15.39
N ILE A 9 45.28 7.84 15.48
CA ILE A 9 44.40 7.24 14.50
C ILE A 9 43.02 7.83 14.73
N LEU A 10 42.67 8.79 13.88
CA LEU A 10 41.34 9.38 13.81
C LEU A 10 40.40 8.34 13.18
N SER A 11 39.71 7.60 14.04
CA SER A 11 38.68 6.64 13.63
C SER A 11 37.49 7.42 13.12
N LEU A 12 37.47 7.62 11.79
CA LEU A 12 36.31 8.19 11.09
C LEU A 12 35.21 7.16 11.06
N ILE A 13 34.35 7.21 12.06
CA ILE A 13 33.10 6.42 12.05
C ILE A 13 32.20 7.04 10.98
N LEU A 14 32.20 6.44 9.79
CA LEU A 14 31.15 6.66 8.80
C LEU A 14 29.84 6.15 9.40
N MET A 15 29.06 7.05 9.96
CA MET A 15 27.64 6.81 10.17
C MET A 15 27.01 6.72 8.79
N ALA A 16 26.91 5.52 8.26
CA ALA A 16 26.06 5.22 7.14
C ALA A 16 24.62 5.51 7.59
N SER A 17 24.16 6.71 7.33
CA SER A 17 22.76 7.05 7.38
C SER A 17 22.06 6.12 6.40
N ALA A 18 21.47 5.05 6.93
CA ALA A 18 20.53 4.23 6.20
C ALA A 18 19.29 5.08 5.94
N CYS A 19 19.41 6.00 4.99
CA CYS A 19 18.28 6.62 4.34
C CYS A 19 17.54 5.47 3.68
N GLY A 20 16.45 5.01 4.31
CA GLY A 20 15.60 3.99 3.73
C GLY A 20 15.18 4.48 2.34
N LYS A 21 15.84 3.97 1.31
CA LYS A 21 15.42 4.20 -0.06
C LYS A 21 14.04 3.60 -0.17
N THR A 22 13.02 4.45 -0.17
CA THR A 22 11.70 4.08 -0.68
C THR A 22 11.97 3.68 -2.12
N GLU A 23 11.88 2.39 -2.42
CA GLU A 23 11.98 1.95 -3.82
C GLU A 23 10.91 2.69 -4.59
N PRO A 24 11.28 3.34 -5.70
CA PRO A 24 10.27 3.96 -6.55
C PRO A 24 9.29 2.87 -6.99
N LEU A 25 8.01 3.22 -7.04
CA LEU A 25 7.02 2.42 -7.78
C LEU A 25 7.65 1.96 -9.10
N PRO A 26 7.28 0.77 -9.62
CA PRO A 26 7.73 0.32 -10.93
C PRO A 26 7.72 1.48 -11.91
N SER A 27 8.69 1.58 -12.80
CA SER A 27 8.93 2.73 -13.68
C SER A 27 7.72 3.19 -14.49
N ASP A 28 6.68 2.36 -14.58
CA ASP A 28 5.38 2.66 -15.19
C ASP A 28 4.32 3.11 -14.18
N GLY A 29 4.65 3.22 -12.89
CA GLY A 29 3.74 3.61 -11.82
C GLY A 29 2.61 2.63 -11.54
N ARG A 30 2.63 1.44 -12.15
CA ARG A 30 1.53 0.48 -12.04
C ARG A 30 1.74 -0.48 -10.89
N LEU A 31 0.81 -0.48 -9.98
CA LEU A 31 0.64 -1.59 -9.07
C LEU A 31 0.02 -2.75 -9.84
N THR A 32 0.55 -3.95 -9.68
CA THR A 32 0.09 -5.16 -10.37
C THR A 32 -0.08 -6.31 -9.41
N GLY A 33 -0.87 -7.30 -9.80
CA GLY A 33 -1.06 -8.54 -9.08
C GLY A 33 -2.13 -8.49 -8.01
N VAL A 34 -2.23 -9.60 -7.30
CA VAL A 34 -3.21 -9.80 -6.22
C VAL A 34 -2.50 -9.70 -4.87
N TRP A 35 -3.09 -8.96 -3.98
CA TRP A 35 -2.57 -8.67 -2.65
C TRP A 35 -3.58 -9.02 -1.59
N VAL A 36 -3.14 -9.71 -0.53
CA VAL A 36 -4.01 -10.14 0.58
C VAL A 36 -3.73 -9.30 1.83
N HIS A 37 -4.78 -8.93 2.52
CA HIS A 37 -4.70 -8.22 3.81
C HIS A 37 -4.06 -9.13 4.87
N GLU A 38 -2.97 -8.67 5.48
CA GLU A 38 -2.16 -9.47 6.41
C GLU A 38 -2.93 -10.00 7.62
N THR A 39 -3.85 -9.21 8.17
CA THR A 39 -4.57 -9.57 9.39
C THR A 39 -5.81 -10.40 9.11
N THR A 40 -6.62 -10.05 8.08
CA THR A 40 -7.86 -10.78 7.78
C THR A 40 -7.62 -12.05 6.96
N GLY A 41 -6.57 -12.06 6.14
CA GLY A 41 -6.24 -13.17 5.25
C GLY A 41 -7.28 -13.43 4.14
N THR A 42 -8.37 -12.69 4.13
CA THR A 42 -9.50 -12.88 3.19
C THR A 42 -9.76 -11.67 2.31
N ASP A 43 -9.51 -10.46 2.82
CA ASP A 43 -9.67 -9.25 2.04
C ASP A 43 -8.52 -9.14 1.02
N THR A 44 -8.83 -8.97 -0.26
CA THR A 44 -7.84 -8.90 -1.33
C THR A 44 -8.01 -7.64 -2.15
N ILE A 45 -6.88 -7.09 -2.60
CA ILE A 45 -6.82 -6.05 -3.61
C ILE A 45 -6.23 -6.68 -4.88
N ASP A 46 -6.96 -6.59 -5.99
CA ASP A 46 -6.58 -7.13 -7.28
C ASP A 46 -6.40 -5.98 -8.27
N PHE A 47 -5.16 -5.73 -8.67
CA PHE A 47 -4.81 -4.68 -9.63
C PHE A 47 -4.88 -5.14 -11.09
N ASP A 48 -5.02 -6.44 -11.32
CA ASP A 48 -5.01 -7.03 -12.67
C ASP A 48 -6.42 -7.26 -13.23
N GLU A 49 -7.44 -7.39 -12.37
CA GLU A 49 -8.81 -7.69 -12.81
C GLU A 49 -9.43 -6.53 -13.60
N PHE A 50 -9.26 -5.30 -13.12
CA PHE A 50 -9.64 -4.06 -13.82
C PHE A 50 -8.48 -3.06 -13.71
N PRO A 51 -7.42 -3.22 -14.52
CA PRO A 51 -6.22 -2.39 -14.38
C PRO A 51 -6.47 -0.92 -14.73
N THR A 52 -7.51 -0.65 -15.52
CA THR A 52 -7.94 0.70 -15.85
C THR A 52 -9.46 0.79 -15.91
N MET A 53 -10.00 1.92 -15.47
CA MET A 53 -11.40 2.27 -15.62
C MET A 53 -11.51 3.71 -16.09
N SER A 54 -12.21 3.94 -17.22
CA SER A 54 -12.32 5.27 -17.83
C SER A 54 -10.96 5.94 -18.11
N GLY A 55 -9.90 5.13 -18.37
CA GLY A 55 -8.54 5.62 -18.63
C GLY A 55 -7.69 5.85 -17.38
N GLU A 56 -8.24 5.73 -16.19
CA GLU A 56 -7.53 5.86 -14.93
C GLU A 56 -7.17 4.48 -14.36
N ALA A 57 -6.06 4.39 -13.61
CA ALA A 57 -5.67 3.16 -12.92
C ALA A 57 -6.73 2.75 -11.90
N ALA A 58 -7.03 1.45 -11.84
CA ALA A 58 -8.06 0.93 -10.95
C ALA A 58 -7.64 -0.40 -10.32
N PHE A 59 -8.32 -0.77 -9.24
CA PHE A 59 -8.22 -2.09 -8.62
C PHE A 59 -9.58 -2.54 -8.09
N VAL A 60 -9.70 -3.84 -7.86
CA VAL A 60 -10.88 -4.43 -7.21
C VAL A 60 -10.55 -4.77 -5.76
N LEU A 61 -11.34 -4.26 -4.82
CA LEU A 61 -11.31 -4.73 -3.43
C LEU A 61 -12.37 -5.81 -3.23
N LYS A 62 -11.94 -7.04 -2.92
CA LYS A 62 -12.80 -8.17 -2.60
C LYS A 62 -12.70 -8.49 -1.11
N ARG A 63 -13.82 -8.47 -0.43
CA ARG A 63 -13.92 -8.73 1.01
C ARG A 63 -14.71 -9.99 1.35
N GLY A 64 -15.04 -10.79 0.34
CA GLY A 64 -15.97 -11.89 0.46
C GLY A 64 -17.43 -11.43 0.50
N THR A 65 -18.30 -12.31 0.95
CA THR A 65 -19.75 -12.08 0.96
C THR A 65 -20.31 -12.11 2.39
N GLU A 66 -21.49 -11.54 2.54
CA GLU A 66 -22.31 -11.61 3.75
C GLU A 66 -23.78 -11.80 3.39
N VAL A 67 -24.56 -12.36 4.31
CA VAL A 67 -26.00 -12.51 4.11
C VAL A 67 -26.71 -11.34 4.77
N ARG A 68 -27.44 -10.56 3.97
CA ARG A 68 -28.30 -9.46 4.43
C ARG A 68 -29.71 -9.66 3.90
N ASN A 69 -30.70 -9.71 4.79
CA ASN A 69 -32.12 -9.90 4.43
C ASN A 69 -32.38 -11.14 3.54
N GLY A 70 -31.64 -12.25 3.81
CA GLY A 70 -31.75 -13.48 3.05
C GLY A 70 -31.02 -13.49 1.69
N LEU A 71 -30.36 -12.38 1.32
CA LEU A 71 -29.56 -12.25 0.09
C LEU A 71 -28.07 -12.34 0.39
N THR A 72 -27.34 -13.11 -0.41
CA THR A 72 -25.89 -13.14 -0.37
C THR A 72 -25.35 -11.95 -1.16
N LEU A 73 -24.70 -11.02 -0.48
CA LEU A 73 -24.19 -9.77 -1.04
C LEU A 73 -22.69 -9.63 -0.75
N PRO A 74 -21.94 -8.88 -1.58
CA PRO A 74 -20.57 -8.50 -1.23
C PRO A 74 -20.55 -7.76 0.11
N LYS A 75 -19.52 -8.02 0.93
CA LYS A 75 -19.32 -7.27 2.17
C LYS A 75 -19.11 -5.79 1.87
N TYR A 76 -19.59 -4.96 2.79
CA TYR A 76 -19.43 -3.51 2.70
C TYR A 76 -17.96 -3.10 2.44
N GLY A 77 -17.77 -2.17 1.51
CA GLY A 77 -16.45 -1.71 1.05
C GLY A 77 -15.85 -2.52 -0.09
N SER A 78 -16.45 -3.69 -0.48
CA SER A 78 -16.08 -4.35 -1.74
C SER A 78 -16.54 -3.47 -2.90
N ASP A 79 -15.59 -3.05 -3.76
CA ASP A 79 -15.84 -2.12 -4.85
C ASP A 79 -14.67 -2.14 -5.86
N ILE A 80 -14.87 -1.48 -7.00
CA ILE A 80 -13.81 -1.07 -7.90
C ILE A 80 -13.41 0.35 -7.47
N TYR A 81 -12.12 0.55 -7.27
CA TYR A 81 -11.56 1.85 -6.89
C TYR A 81 -10.63 2.34 -8.00
N GLN A 82 -10.91 3.50 -8.58
CA GLN A 82 -9.90 4.24 -9.33
C GLN A 82 -8.89 4.83 -8.34
N PHE A 83 -7.62 4.91 -8.72
CA PHE A 83 -6.61 5.44 -7.82
C PHE A 83 -5.52 6.23 -8.52
N GLU A 84 -4.91 7.13 -7.78
CA GLU A 84 -3.71 7.87 -8.15
C GLU A 84 -2.73 7.86 -6.98
N VAL A 85 -1.45 7.58 -7.24
CA VAL A 85 -0.40 7.63 -6.21
C VAL A 85 0.42 8.90 -6.38
N LYS A 86 0.52 9.67 -5.29
CA LYS A 86 1.33 10.91 -5.22
C LYS A 86 2.17 10.88 -3.94
N GLY A 87 3.47 10.63 -4.09
CA GLY A 87 4.37 10.51 -2.94
C GLY A 87 3.98 9.34 -2.04
N ASP A 88 3.70 9.64 -0.79
CA ASP A 88 3.27 8.70 0.26
C ASP A 88 1.74 8.64 0.44
N SER A 89 1.00 9.08 -0.55
CA SER A 89 -0.46 9.14 -0.53
C SER A 89 -1.06 8.46 -1.75
N MET A 90 -2.14 7.75 -1.53
CA MET A 90 -3.00 7.18 -2.58
C MET A 90 -4.38 7.84 -2.48
N TYR A 91 -4.84 8.39 -3.57
CA TYR A 91 -6.16 9.01 -3.70
C TYR A 91 -7.10 8.01 -4.34
N LEU A 92 -8.16 7.63 -3.64
CA LEU A 92 -9.11 6.60 -4.05
C LEU A 92 -10.45 7.20 -4.43
N HIS A 93 -11.01 6.74 -5.54
CA HIS A 93 -12.36 7.07 -5.99
C HIS A 93 -13.20 5.79 -6.08
N PRO A 94 -14.10 5.54 -5.11
CA PRO A 94 -15.00 4.39 -5.18
C PRO A 94 -16.00 4.57 -6.33
N THR A 95 -16.10 3.59 -7.23
CA THR A 95 -16.89 3.74 -8.46
C THR A 95 -18.38 3.50 -8.26
N LEU A 96 -18.75 2.71 -7.24
CA LEU A 96 -20.14 2.43 -6.88
C LEU A 96 -20.72 3.44 -5.87
N SER A 97 -19.96 4.47 -5.53
CA SER A 97 -20.40 5.52 -4.61
C SER A 97 -20.89 6.74 -5.38
N SER A 98 -21.98 7.34 -4.92
CA SER A 98 -22.44 8.65 -5.41
C SER A 98 -21.54 9.80 -4.93
N ASN A 99 -20.60 9.52 -4.04
CA ASN A 99 -19.64 10.51 -3.54
C ASN A 99 -18.45 10.61 -4.50
N SER A 100 -18.33 11.73 -5.18
CA SER A 100 -17.25 12.01 -6.14
C SER A 100 -15.95 12.48 -5.50
N ARG A 101 -15.88 12.58 -4.17
CA ARG A 101 -14.65 13.02 -3.49
C ARG A 101 -13.64 11.90 -3.42
N ALA A 102 -12.39 12.21 -3.78
CA ALA A 102 -11.26 11.33 -3.54
C ALA A 102 -11.07 11.10 -2.03
N ILE A 103 -10.78 9.87 -1.68
CA ILE A 103 -10.41 9.47 -0.31
C ILE A 103 -8.89 9.47 -0.25
N PRO A 104 -8.26 10.46 0.41
CA PRO A 104 -6.81 10.46 0.57
C PRO A 104 -6.41 9.41 1.62
N CYS A 105 -5.54 8.49 1.25
CA CYS A 105 -5.03 7.47 2.12
C CYS A 105 -3.51 7.52 2.18
N TYR A 106 -2.94 7.32 3.37
CA TYR A 106 -1.52 7.03 3.47
C TYR A 106 -1.19 5.80 2.61
N PHE A 107 -0.05 5.84 1.91
CA PHE A 107 0.42 4.72 1.10
C PHE A 107 1.94 4.60 1.19
N LYS A 108 2.42 3.39 1.42
CA LYS A 108 3.86 3.11 1.43
C LYS A 108 4.14 1.69 0.93
N MET A 109 4.91 1.58 -0.14
CA MET A 109 5.44 0.31 -0.63
C MET A 109 6.64 -0.12 0.21
N SER A 110 6.77 -1.41 0.51
CA SER A 110 7.99 -1.96 1.10
C SER A 110 9.15 -1.94 0.10
N ALA A 111 10.38 -1.87 0.61
CA ALA A 111 11.58 -1.81 -0.22
C ALA A 111 11.74 -3.01 -1.18
N ASN A 112 11.19 -4.16 -0.84
CA ASN A 112 11.23 -5.37 -1.67
C ASN A 112 10.03 -5.51 -2.62
N GLY A 113 9.10 -4.54 -2.64
CA GLY A 113 7.91 -4.56 -3.49
C GLY A 113 6.91 -5.68 -3.19
N ARG A 114 7.04 -6.38 -2.07
CA ARG A 114 6.20 -7.55 -1.72
C ARG A 114 5.09 -7.24 -0.73
N SER A 115 5.08 -6.05 -0.16
CA SER A 115 4.00 -5.58 0.69
C SER A 115 3.84 -4.08 0.55
N PHE A 116 2.65 -3.59 0.87
CA PHE A 116 2.42 -2.16 1.03
C PHE A 116 1.53 -1.90 2.24
N GLN A 117 1.64 -0.70 2.75
CA GLN A 117 0.78 -0.15 3.78
C GLN A 117 -0.16 0.87 3.16
N ILE A 118 -1.41 0.86 3.59
CA ILE A 118 -2.42 1.82 3.14
C ILE A 118 -3.27 2.27 4.32
N GLY A 119 -3.67 3.53 4.34
CA GLY A 119 -4.63 4.07 5.30
C GLY A 119 -5.99 3.39 5.19
N ALA A 120 -6.75 3.37 6.27
CA ALA A 120 -8.06 2.75 6.29
C ALA A 120 -9.04 3.53 5.39
N PHE A 121 -9.48 2.92 4.29
CA PHE A 121 -10.53 3.42 3.40
C PHE A 121 -11.77 2.51 3.37
N ALA A 122 -11.65 1.34 3.97
CA ALA A 122 -12.72 0.38 4.19
C ALA A 122 -12.61 -0.19 5.61
N PRO A 123 -13.68 -0.74 6.18
CA PRO A 123 -13.68 -1.27 7.56
C PRO A 123 -12.98 -2.64 7.63
N PHE A 124 -11.66 -2.70 7.37
CA PHE A 124 -10.88 -3.95 7.40
C PHE A 124 -10.81 -4.55 8.80
N VAL A 125 -10.29 -3.78 9.74
CA VAL A 125 -10.16 -4.15 11.16
C VAL A 125 -10.54 -2.95 11.99
N GLU A 126 -11.43 -3.16 12.97
CA GLU A 126 -11.90 -2.10 13.86
C GLU A 126 -10.74 -1.41 14.58
N GLY A 127 -10.78 -0.09 14.63
CA GLY A 127 -9.80 0.76 15.32
C GLY A 127 -8.41 0.85 14.66
N LYS A 128 -8.12 0.05 13.65
CA LYS A 128 -6.84 0.08 12.94
C LYS A 128 -6.86 1.13 11.83
N LYS A 129 -5.91 2.08 11.88
CA LYS A 129 -5.83 3.19 10.92
C LYS A 129 -4.98 2.89 9.68
N VAL A 130 -4.08 1.92 9.75
CA VAL A 130 -3.18 1.52 8.66
C VAL A 130 -3.22 0.02 8.51
N HIS A 131 -3.31 -0.44 7.28
CA HIS A 131 -3.43 -1.84 6.93
C HIS A 131 -2.28 -2.27 6.04
N THR A 132 -1.78 -3.48 6.22
CA THR A 132 -0.71 -4.07 5.41
C THR A 132 -1.31 -5.12 4.49
N PHE A 133 -0.94 -5.03 3.21
CA PHE A 133 -1.24 -6.02 2.20
C PHE A 133 0.05 -6.68 1.70
N LYS A 134 0.01 -7.99 1.49
CA LYS A 134 1.13 -8.79 0.96
C LYS A 134 0.78 -9.33 -0.41
N LYS A 135 1.73 -9.25 -1.34
CA LYS A 135 1.58 -9.78 -2.69
C LYS A 135 1.52 -11.31 -2.65
N ILE A 136 0.53 -11.88 -3.34
CA ILE A 136 0.33 -13.34 -3.45
C ILE A 136 0.37 -13.82 -4.90
N LYS A 137 0.23 -12.90 -5.86
CA LYS A 137 0.31 -13.21 -7.29
C LYS A 137 0.79 -12.00 -8.09
#